data_6343c99480b770173616edc638050123
#
_entry.id   6343c99480b770173616edc638050123
#
_cell.length_a   1.000
_cell.length_b   1.000
_cell.length_c   1.000
_cell.angle_alpha   90.00
_cell.angle_beta   90.00
_cell.angle_gamma   90.00
#
_symmetry.space_group_name_H-M   'P 1'
#
loop_
_entity.id
_entity.type
_entity.pdbx_description
1 polymer ?
#
loop_
_entity_poly.entity_id
_entity_poly.type
_entity_poly.pdbx_seq_one_letter_code
_entity_poly.pdbx_strand_id
1 'polypeptide(L)'
;DMFHRCELWQNHVSEGCWPDCDMLPLGKLGKGFGEERSTRFTPEEQKTMMTLWSIFGSPMMLGSEMTKLDEKTLALLTNREVLHLLSPDCKARQVVLDDDHSVWISKDQKTGAFYLALFNLKDEACKVSVRLSKALETLNLPVPEDLDTSKVLLSDLWNDTCKTIENGEANAVLAAHDCVVWKVTF
;
A
#
# COMPACT_ATOMS: atom_id res chain seq x y z
N ASP A 1 -1.91 14.40 -3.90
CA ASP A 1 -2.05 15.22 -2.69
C ASP A 1 -1.84 14.39 -1.42
N MET A 2 -2.56 13.26 -1.23
CA MET A 2 -2.45 12.44 -0.02
C MET A 2 -1.06 11.77 0.14
N PHE A 3 -0.43 11.33 -0.93
CA PHE A 3 0.93 10.76 -0.88
C PHE A 3 1.94 11.73 -0.27
N HIS A 4 1.88 13.00 -0.65
CA HIS A 4 2.74 14.04 -0.07
C HIS A 4 2.43 14.29 1.41
N ARG A 5 1.16 14.28 1.81
CA ARG A 5 0.78 14.40 3.22
C ARG A 5 1.31 13.22 4.05
N CYS A 6 1.21 12.00 3.53
CA CYS A 6 1.77 10.82 4.17
C CYS A 6 3.30 10.93 4.30
N GLU A 7 4.00 11.48 3.29
CA GLU A 7 5.44 11.76 3.35
C GLU A 7 5.78 12.68 4.54
N LEU A 8 5.07 13.78 4.69
CA LEU A 8 5.30 14.76 5.77
C LEU A 8 5.05 14.15 7.16
N TRP A 9 4.05 13.29 7.29
CA TRP A 9 3.61 12.77 8.58
C TRP A 9 4.16 11.39 8.95
N GLN A 10 4.85 10.69 8.05
CA GLN A 10 5.32 9.32 8.28
C GLN A 10 6.19 9.13 9.53
N ASN A 11 6.90 10.18 9.96
CA ASN A 11 7.75 10.14 11.15
C ASN A 11 6.96 10.30 12.46
N HIS A 12 5.68 10.62 12.38
CA HIS A 12 4.80 10.84 13.53
C HIS A 12 3.87 9.65 13.77
N VAL A 13 3.89 8.63 12.90
CA VAL A 13 3.12 7.39 13.09
C VAL A 13 3.77 6.55 14.17
N SER A 14 3.06 6.39 15.29
CA SER A 14 3.51 5.60 16.45
C SER A 14 2.31 5.15 17.27
N GLU A 15 2.55 4.28 18.24
CA GLU A 15 1.51 3.91 19.21
C GLU A 15 0.96 5.17 19.91
N GLY A 16 -0.36 5.32 19.90
CA GLY A 16 -1.05 6.50 20.42
C GLY A 16 -1.07 7.71 19.48
N CYS A 17 -0.43 7.65 18.32
CA CYS A 17 -0.42 8.73 17.33
C CYS A 17 -0.53 8.15 15.91
N TRP A 18 -1.73 8.21 15.35
CA TRP A 18 -2.03 7.74 13.99
C TRP A 18 -2.64 8.91 13.19
N PRO A 19 -1.84 9.57 12.33
CA PRO A 19 -2.36 10.63 11.46
C PRO A 19 -3.46 10.08 10.54
N ASP A 20 -4.60 10.76 10.53
CA ASP A 20 -5.80 10.33 9.83
C ASP A 20 -5.80 10.82 8.38
N CYS A 21 -5.88 9.90 7.44
CA CYS A 21 -5.98 10.18 6.00
C CYS A 21 -7.41 10.42 5.53
N ASP A 22 -8.37 10.59 6.47
CA ASP A 22 -9.79 10.73 6.19
C ASP A 22 -10.48 9.39 5.84
N MET A 23 -11.81 9.43 5.77
CA MET A 23 -12.63 8.25 5.54
C MET A 23 -12.44 7.65 4.14
N LEU A 24 -12.80 6.38 4.02
CA LEU A 24 -12.76 5.60 2.79
C LEU A 24 -14.14 5.60 2.12
N PRO A 25 -14.43 6.47 1.14
CA PRO A 25 -15.71 6.51 0.44
C PRO A 25 -15.76 5.48 -0.69
N LEU A 26 -15.72 4.20 -0.32
CA LEU A 26 -15.63 3.06 -1.24
C LEU A 26 -17.01 2.44 -1.50
N GLY A 27 -17.19 1.84 -2.68
CA GLY A 27 -18.41 1.16 -3.05
C GLY A 27 -19.64 2.06 -3.07
N LYS A 28 -20.71 1.67 -2.37
CA LYS A 28 -21.98 2.43 -2.28
C LYS A 28 -21.93 3.45 -1.15
N LEU A 29 -22.25 4.69 -1.46
CA LEU A 29 -22.27 5.80 -0.50
C LEU A 29 -23.72 6.14 -0.16
N GLY A 30 -23.98 6.30 1.15
CA GLY A 30 -25.31 6.67 1.67
C GLY A 30 -25.59 8.17 1.58
N LYS A 31 -26.76 8.55 2.10
CA LYS A 31 -27.25 9.93 2.09
C LYS A 31 -26.39 10.94 2.83
N GLY A 32 -25.49 10.48 3.71
CA GLY A 32 -24.53 11.35 4.41
C GLY A 32 -23.58 12.10 3.47
N PHE A 33 -23.43 11.63 2.21
CA PHE A 33 -22.66 12.27 1.13
C PHE A 33 -23.56 13.00 0.12
N GLY A 34 -24.76 13.39 0.49
CA GLY A 34 -25.78 13.97 -0.36
C GLY A 34 -26.75 12.91 -0.88
N GLU A 35 -26.90 12.78 -2.20
CA GLU A 35 -27.70 11.70 -2.78
C GLU A 35 -26.98 10.36 -2.72
N GLU A 36 -27.74 9.27 -2.51
CA GLU A 36 -27.19 7.92 -2.56
C GLU A 36 -26.62 7.62 -3.94
N ARG A 37 -25.36 7.21 -3.97
CA ARG A 37 -24.61 6.95 -5.22
C ARG A 37 -23.51 5.92 -5.00
N SER A 38 -22.92 5.43 -6.06
CA SER A 38 -21.68 4.69 -6.00
C SER A 38 -20.48 5.66 -5.86
N THR A 39 -19.39 5.16 -5.33
CA THR A 39 -18.12 5.90 -5.32
C THR A 39 -17.77 6.38 -6.74
N ARG A 40 -17.01 7.46 -6.84
CA ARG A 40 -16.48 7.97 -8.12
C ARG A 40 -15.09 7.43 -8.42
N PHE A 41 -14.47 6.78 -7.44
CA PHE A 41 -13.15 6.16 -7.60
C PHE A 41 -13.25 4.89 -8.46
N THR A 42 -12.30 4.73 -9.38
CA THR A 42 -12.14 3.48 -10.13
C THR A 42 -11.76 2.33 -9.19
N PRO A 43 -11.87 1.08 -9.61
CA PRO A 43 -11.39 -0.06 -8.81
C PRO A 43 -9.91 0.07 -8.41
N GLU A 44 -9.07 0.57 -9.33
CA GLU A 44 -7.64 0.80 -9.11
C GLU A 44 -7.40 1.87 -8.05
N GLU A 45 -8.11 3.00 -8.14
CA GLU A 45 -8.03 4.07 -7.15
C GLU A 45 -8.51 3.63 -5.77
N GLN A 46 -9.57 2.81 -5.70
CA GLN A 46 -10.06 2.24 -4.44
C GLN A 46 -9.01 1.31 -3.81
N LYS A 47 -8.37 0.45 -4.61
CA LYS A 47 -7.29 -0.43 -4.17
C LYS A 47 -6.06 0.38 -3.70
N THR A 48 -5.71 1.41 -4.44
CA THR A 48 -4.62 2.34 -4.09
C THR A 48 -4.88 3.04 -2.77
N MET A 49 -6.10 3.54 -2.55
CA MET A 49 -6.51 4.19 -1.31
C MET A 49 -6.39 3.22 -0.12
N MET A 50 -6.94 2.00 -0.24
CA MET A 50 -6.83 0.96 0.79
C MET A 50 -5.37 0.62 1.12
N THR A 51 -4.53 0.48 0.09
CA THR A 51 -3.12 0.14 0.26
C THR A 51 -2.35 1.26 0.95
N LEU A 52 -2.54 2.52 0.51
CA LEU A 52 -1.84 3.67 1.09
C LEU A 52 -2.23 3.87 2.56
N TRP A 53 -3.55 3.88 2.89
CA TRP A 53 -4.00 4.02 4.28
C TRP A 53 -3.44 2.89 5.16
N SER A 54 -3.44 1.65 4.64
CA SER A 54 -2.92 0.49 5.38
C SER A 54 -1.42 0.59 5.64
N ILE A 55 -0.60 0.82 4.61
CA ILE A 55 0.86 0.83 4.79
C ILE A 55 1.34 2.08 5.55
N PHE A 56 0.67 3.21 5.40
CA PHE A 56 0.95 4.41 6.17
C PHE A 56 0.55 4.26 7.65
N GLY A 57 -0.45 3.42 7.96
CA GLY A 57 -0.98 3.21 9.31
C GLY A 57 -2.05 4.23 9.70
N SER A 58 -2.83 4.74 8.73
CA SER A 58 -3.99 5.60 9.01
C SER A 58 -5.12 4.80 9.65
N PRO A 59 -5.89 5.39 10.59
CA PRO A 59 -7.15 4.80 11.02
C PRO A 59 -8.06 4.51 9.83
N MET A 60 -8.72 3.34 9.86
CA MET A 60 -9.65 2.93 8.81
C MET A 60 -11.08 3.35 9.18
N MET A 61 -11.54 4.45 8.58
CA MET A 61 -12.88 4.97 8.76
C MET A 61 -13.70 4.78 7.48
N LEU A 62 -14.62 3.82 7.50
CA LEU A 62 -15.42 3.49 6.33
C LEU A 62 -16.53 4.52 6.10
N GLY A 63 -16.51 5.15 4.93
CA GLY A 63 -17.56 6.08 4.47
C GLY A 63 -18.64 5.44 3.60
N SER A 64 -18.66 4.10 3.48
CA SER A 64 -19.63 3.37 2.68
C SER A 64 -20.97 3.15 3.42
N GLU A 65 -22.03 2.94 2.65
CA GLU A 65 -23.29 2.40 3.17
C GLU A 65 -23.14 0.90 3.44
N MET A 66 -22.86 0.54 4.69
CA MET A 66 -22.47 -0.83 5.07
C MET A 66 -23.56 -1.87 4.81
N THR A 67 -24.83 -1.47 4.76
CA THR A 67 -25.95 -2.38 4.47
C THR A 67 -26.08 -2.70 2.98
N LYS A 68 -25.31 -2.03 2.12
CA LYS A 68 -25.37 -2.11 0.64
C LYS A 68 -23.99 -2.39 0.01
N LEU A 69 -23.08 -2.98 0.76
CA LEU A 69 -21.77 -3.39 0.22
C LEU A 69 -21.95 -4.53 -0.79
N ASP A 70 -21.37 -4.36 -1.98
CA ASP A 70 -21.23 -5.42 -2.94
C ASP A 70 -20.03 -6.33 -2.58
N GLU A 71 -19.98 -7.52 -3.22
CA GLU A 71 -18.94 -8.52 -2.93
C GLU A 71 -17.52 -8.00 -3.20
N LYS A 72 -17.33 -7.17 -4.24
CA LYS A 72 -16.01 -6.61 -4.59
C LYS A 72 -15.54 -5.61 -3.54
N THR A 73 -16.43 -4.70 -3.12
CA THR A 73 -16.14 -3.74 -2.06
C THR A 73 -15.89 -4.46 -0.74
N LEU A 74 -16.67 -5.49 -0.42
CA LEU A 74 -16.46 -6.29 0.79
C LEU A 74 -15.10 -7.01 0.75
N ALA A 75 -14.74 -7.64 -0.36
CA ALA A 75 -13.45 -8.30 -0.52
C ALA A 75 -12.27 -7.32 -0.36
N LEU A 76 -12.40 -6.11 -0.93
CA LEU A 76 -11.42 -5.05 -0.79
C LEU A 76 -11.23 -4.65 0.69
N LEU A 77 -12.33 -4.43 1.41
CA LEU A 77 -12.34 -3.97 2.80
C LEU A 77 -11.95 -5.05 3.81
N THR A 78 -12.02 -6.32 3.46
CA THR A 78 -11.76 -7.45 4.37
C THR A 78 -10.51 -8.25 4.03
N ASN A 79 -9.65 -7.75 3.15
CA ASN A 79 -8.38 -8.39 2.84
C ASN A 79 -7.44 -8.34 4.05
N ARG A 80 -7.32 -9.49 4.73
CA ARG A 80 -6.58 -9.59 6.00
C ARG A 80 -5.09 -9.33 5.85
N GLU A 81 -4.49 -9.70 4.72
CA GLU A 81 -3.07 -9.50 4.46
C GLU A 81 -2.75 -8.00 4.32
N VAL A 82 -3.60 -7.26 3.62
CA VAL A 82 -3.45 -5.80 3.49
C VAL A 82 -3.76 -5.10 4.82
N LEU A 83 -4.82 -5.51 5.52
CA LEU A 83 -5.17 -4.96 6.83
C LEU A 83 -4.11 -5.24 7.90
N HIS A 84 -3.30 -6.30 7.74
CA HIS A 84 -2.17 -6.58 8.64
C HIS A 84 -1.15 -5.43 8.67
N LEU A 85 -1.02 -4.67 7.58
CA LEU A 85 -0.12 -3.49 7.52
C LEU A 85 -0.48 -2.40 8.54
N LEU A 86 -1.71 -2.41 9.06
CA LEU A 86 -2.17 -1.51 10.15
C LEU A 86 -1.67 -1.93 11.53
N SER A 87 -1.03 -3.10 11.65
CA SER A 87 -0.47 -3.53 12.94
C SER A 87 0.49 -2.47 13.47
N PRO A 88 0.41 -2.14 14.78
CA PRO A 88 1.38 -1.22 15.40
C PRO A 88 2.81 -1.72 15.32
N ASP A 89 3.02 -3.03 15.07
CA ASP A 89 4.32 -3.62 14.84
C ASP A 89 4.88 -3.32 13.43
N CYS A 90 4.04 -2.96 12.47
CA CYS A 90 4.45 -2.55 11.13
C CYS A 90 4.98 -1.12 11.13
N LYS A 91 6.24 -0.96 10.74
CA LYS A 91 6.90 0.36 10.63
C LYS A 91 7.24 0.63 9.18
N ALA A 92 6.54 1.60 8.61
CA ALA A 92 6.68 1.93 7.19
C ALA A 92 7.46 3.23 6.97
N ARG A 93 8.09 3.30 5.79
CA ARG A 93 8.77 4.51 5.28
C ARG A 93 8.56 4.62 3.78
N GLN A 94 8.42 5.84 3.32
CA GLN A 94 8.41 6.16 1.91
C GLN A 94 9.83 6.10 1.35
N VAL A 95 10.02 5.33 0.29
CA VAL A 95 11.31 5.14 -0.39
C VAL A 95 11.49 6.15 -1.51
N VAL A 96 10.41 6.40 -2.24
CA VAL A 96 10.35 7.32 -3.38
C VAL A 96 8.99 8.01 -3.39
N LEU A 97 9.00 9.28 -3.72
CA LEU A 97 7.84 10.05 -4.18
C LEU A 97 8.31 11.03 -5.24
N ASP A 98 7.71 10.96 -6.39
CA ASP A 98 7.82 11.95 -7.46
C ASP A 98 6.45 12.16 -8.14
N ASP A 99 6.42 12.87 -9.26
CA ASP A 99 5.16 13.17 -9.96
C ASP A 99 4.53 11.93 -10.61
N ASP A 100 5.32 10.90 -10.86
CA ASP A 100 4.92 9.72 -11.62
C ASP A 100 4.56 8.52 -10.72
N HIS A 101 5.24 8.37 -9.58
CA HIS A 101 5.08 7.17 -8.74
C HIS A 101 5.48 7.39 -7.28
N SER A 102 5.00 6.49 -6.42
CA SER A 102 5.42 6.38 -5.03
C SER A 102 5.76 4.93 -4.68
N VAL A 103 6.74 4.77 -3.80
CA VAL A 103 7.15 3.47 -3.27
C VAL A 103 7.25 3.55 -1.75
N TRP A 104 6.69 2.56 -1.08
CA TRP A 104 6.75 2.41 0.37
C TRP A 104 7.31 1.06 0.75
N ILE A 105 8.07 1.02 1.84
CA ILE A 105 8.51 -0.20 2.49
C ILE A 105 8.05 -0.21 3.94
N SER A 106 7.61 -1.38 4.42
CA SER A 106 7.26 -1.60 5.82
C SER A 106 7.96 -2.85 6.34
N LYS A 107 8.30 -2.85 7.63
CA LYS A 107 8.79 -4.01 8.36
C LYS A 107 7.90 -4.28 9.56
N ASP A 108 7.39 -5.50 9.66
CA ASP A 108 6.76 -6.00 10.86
C ASP A 108 7.87 -6.36 11.88
N GLN A 109 7.93 -5.63 12.96
CA GLN A 109 8.96 -5.79 14.00
C GLN A 109 8.80 -7.10 14.79
N LYS A 110 7.59 -7.65 14.82
CA LYS A 110 7.28 -8.88 15.56
C LYS A 110 7.62 -10.13 14.75
N THR A 111 7.28 -10.16 13.47
CA THR A 111 7.50 -11.33 12.61
C THR A 111 8.79 -11.23 11.80
N GLY A 112 9.35 -10.03 11.64
CA GLY A 112 10.47 -9.76 10.75
C GLY A 112 10.09 -9.67 9.28
N ALA A 113 8.81 -9.82 8.92
CA ALA A 113 8.35 -9.75 7.54
C ALA A 113 8.49 -8.34 6.96
N PHE A 114 8.80 -8.26 5.66
CA PHE A 114 8.85 -7.01 4.92
C PHE A 114 7.70 -6.92 3.93
N TYR A 115 7.23 -5.70 3.71
CA TYR A 115 6.19 -5.38 2.75
C TYR A 115 6.64 -4.22 1.87
N LEU A 116 6.42 -4.35 0.56
CA LEU A 116 6.82 -3.37 -0.44
C LEU A 116 5.61 -2.99 -1.29
N ALA A 117 5.24 -1.71 -1.27
CA ALA A 117 4.13 -1.19 -2.06
C ALA A 117 4.64 -0.24 -3.14
N LEU A 118 4.18 -0.44 -4.37
CA LEU A 118 4.44 0.41 -5.53
C LEU A 118 3.12 1.01 -6.01
N PHE A 119 3.13 2.30 -6.29
CA PHE A 119 1.96 3.07 -6.73
C PHE A 119 2.28 3.80 -8.03
N ASN A 120 1.38 3.68 -9.01
CA ASN A 120 1.38 4.51 -10.20
C ASN A 120 0.52 5.75 -9.94
N LEU A 121 1.06 6.96 -10.08
CA LEU A 121 0.36 8.22 -9.88
C LEU A 121 -0.10 8.86 -11.21
N LYS A 122 0.21 8.22 -12.34
CA LYS A 122 -0.12 8.72 -13.69
C LYS A 122 -1.52 8.33 -14.12
N ASP A 123 -2.07 9.11 -15.05
CA ASP A 123 -3.33 8.84 -15.74
C ASP A 123 -3.21 7.74 -16.82
N GLU A 124 -2.05 7.12 -16.95
CA GLU A 124 -1.76 6.04 -17.90
C GLU A 124 -0.99 4.89 -17.25
N ALA A 125 -1.02 3.73 -17.87
CA ALA A 125 -0.25 2.60 -17.39
C ALA A 125 1.25 2.86 -17.49
N CYS A 126 1.99 2.54 -16.43
CA CYS A 126 3.44 2.68 -16.43
C CYS A 126 4.13 1.53 -15.67
N LYS A 127 5.43 1.35 -15.95
CA LYS A 127 6.29 0.48 -15.15
C LYS A 127 6.82 1.26 -13.96
N VAL A 128 6.50 0.77 -12.75
CA VAL A 128 7.08 1.27 -11.51
C VAL A 128 8.10 0.26 -11.02
N SER A 129 9.27 0.73 -10.59
CA SER A 129 10.32 -0.15 -10.10
C SER A 129 11.13 0.47 -8.96
N VAL A 130 11.75 -0.39 -8.15
CA VAL A 130 12.64 0.02 -7.06
C VAL A 130 13.70 -1.04 -6.81
N ARG A 131 14.92 -0.62 -6.54
CA ARG A 131 15.98 -1.51 -6.06
C ARG A 131 15.69 -1.92 -4.62
N LEU A 132 15.75 -3.22 -4.34
CA LEU A 132 15.50 -3.75 -3.01
C LEU A 132 16.50 -3.17 -1.98
N SER A 133 17.76 -3.00 -2.35
CA SER A 133 18.78 -2.39 -1.49
C SER A 133 18.37 -1.00 -1.03
N LYS A 134 17.92 -0.13 -1.97
CA LYS A 134 17.43 1.21 -1.65
C LYS A 134 16.24 1.20 -0.69
N ALA A 135 15.32 0.24 -0.88
CA ALA A 135 14.17 0.09 0.01
C ALA A 135 14.60 -0.32 1.42
N LEU A 136 15.51 -1.28 1.57
CA LEU A 136 16.02 -1.71 2.87
C LEU A 136 16.83 -0.59 3.58
N GLU A 137 17.66 0.14 2.85
CA GLU A 137 18.42 1.29 3.36
C GLU A 137 17.49 2.37 3.95
N THR A 138 16.31 2.58 3.35
CA THR A 138 15.31 3.54 3.85
C THR A 138 14.80 3.19 5.26
N LEU A 139 14.85 1.91 5.64
CA LEU A 139 14.54 1.44 7.00
C LEU A 139 15.75 1.46 7.94
N ASN A 140 16.89 2.01 7.51
CA ASN A 140 18.18 1.96 8.21
C ASN A 140 18.62 0.51 8.53
N LEU A 141 18.33 -0.41 7.63
CA LEU A 141 18.71 -1.81 7.77
C LEU A 141 19.94 -2.10 6.89
N PRO A 142 20.88 -2.90 7.38
CA PRO A 142 22.00 -3.35 6.56
C PRO A 142 21.47 -4.21 5.40
N VAL A 143 21.98 -3.95 4.21
CA VAL A 143 21.78 -4.83 3.07
C VAL A 143 22.86 -5.90 3.16
N PRO A 144 22.52 -7.20 3.27
CA PRO A 144 23.53 -8.26 3.28
C PRO A 144 24.36 -8.22 2.00
N GLU A 145 25.69 -8.24 2.12
CA GLU A 145 26.60 -8.20 0.96
C GLU A 145 26.43 -9.41 0.02
N ASP A 146 26.00 -10.53 0.58
CA ASP A 146 25.77 -11.81 -0.09
C ASP A 146 24.30 -12.09 -0.43
N LEU A 147 23.43 -11.05 -0.37
CA LEU A 147 22.01 -11.21 -0.66
C LEU A 147 21.77 -11.68 -2.10
N ASP A 148 21.44 -12.96 -2.23
CA ASP A 148 21.01 -13.53 -3.51
C ASP A 148 19.57 -13.09 -3.83
N THR A 149 19.47 -11.95 -4.51
CA THR A 149 18.17 -11.36 -4.86
C THR A 149 17.33 -12.25 -5.77
N SER A 150 17.94 -13.24 -6.46
CA SER A 150 17.20 -14.19 -7.31
C SER A 150 16.32 -15.14 -6.50
N LYS A 151 16.57 -15.29 -5.20
CA LYS A 151 15.80 -16.10 -4.27
C LYS A 151 14.71 -15.32 -3.54
N VAL A 152 14.72 -14.00 -3.65
CA VAL A 152 13.71 -13.16 -2.98
C VAL A 152 12.37 -13.33 -3.69
N LEU A 153 11.38 -13.77 -2.92
CA LEU A 153 10.01 -13.97 -3.39
C LEU A 153 9.15 -12.77 -3.02
N LEU A 154 8.39 -12.27 -4.00
CA LEU A 154 7.38 -11.25 -3.85
C LEU A 154 5.99 -11.90 -3.95
N SER A 155 5.25 -11.95 -2.85
CA SER A 155 3.88 -12.46 -2.80
C SER A 155 2.90 -11.30 -2.80
N ASP A 156 2.07 -11.18 -3.85
CA ASP A 156 1.09 -10.11 -4.02
C ASP A 156 -0.08 -10.31 -3.04
N LEU A 157 -0.32 -9.32 -2.19
CA LEU A 157 -1.37 -9.39 -1.17
C LEU A 157 -2.78 -9.19 -1.73
N TRP A 158 -2.91 -8.66 -2.95
CA TRP A 158 -4.20 -8.47 -3.60
C TRP A 158 -4.63 -9.63 -4.49
N ASN A 159 -3.67 -10.31 -5.14
CA ASN A 159 -3.97 -11.26 -6.22
C ASN A 159 -3.49 -12.69 -5.95
N ASP A 160 -2.93 -12.99 -4.77
CA ASP A 160 -2.37 -14.30 -4.41
C ASP A 160 -1.35 -14.85 -5.42
N THR A 161 -0.65 -13.96 -6.13
CA THR A 161 0.39 -14.32 -7.10
C THR A 161 1.77 -14.11 -6.50
N CYS A 162 2.73 -14.88 -6.98
CA CYS A 162 4.12 -14.79 -6.54
C CYS A 162 5.06 -14.63 -7.73
N LYS A 163 6.12 -13.87 -7.52
CA LYS A 163 7.23 -13.75 -8.47
C LYS A 163 8.55 -13.56 -7.73
N THR A 164 9.65 -13.82 -8.40
CA THR A 164 11.00 -13.52 -7.91
C THR A 164 11.45 -12.14 -8.35
N ILE A 165 12.40 -11.57 -7.62
CA ILE A 165 13.08 -10.32 -8.01
C ILE A 165 14.09 -10.62 -9.12
N GLU A 166 14.12 -9.76 -10.14
CA GLU A 166 15.09 -9.83 -11.23
C GLU A 166 16.14 -8.72 -11.07
N ASN A 167 17.41 -9.08 -11.13
CA ASN A 167 18.54 -8.13 -11.06
C ASN A 167 18.50 -7.18 -9.84
N GLY A 168 17.93 -7.64 -8.72
CA GLY A 168 17.81 -6.85 -7.50
C GLY A 168 16.71 -5.79 -7.54
N GLU A 169 15.86 -5.79 -8.57
CA GLU A 169 14.81 -4.80 -8.79
C GLU A 169 13.42 -5.42 -8.68
N ALA A 170 12.61 -4.91 -7.76
CA ALA A 170 11.18 -5.18 -7.70
C ALA A 170 10.46 -4.23 -8.66
N ASN A 171 9.64 -4.73 -9.57
CA ASN A 171 8.95 -3.91 -10.56
C ASN A 171 7.57 -4.47 -10.91
N ALA A 172 6.66 -3.60 -11.34
CA ALA A 172 5.35 -3.98 -11.86
C ALA A 172 4.94 -3.01 -12.97
N VAL A 173 4.18 -3.50 -13.95
CA VAL A 173 3.41 -2.65 -14.85
C VAL A 173 2.05 -2.45 -14.20
N LEU A 174 1.73 -1.22 -13.85
CA LEU A 174 0.52 -0.83 -13.15
C LEU A 174 -0.37 -0.01 -14.08
N ALA A 175 -1.67 -0.25 -14.07
CA ALA A 175 -2.64 0.60 -14.75
C ALA A 175 -2.63 2.02 -14.18
N ALA A 176 -3.35 2.96 -14.80
CA ALA A 176 -3.52 4.31 -14.26
C ALA A 176 -4.02 4.26 -12.81
N HIS A 177 -3.36 4.98 -11.90
CA HIS A 177 -3.67 5.09 -10.48
C HIS A 177 -3.73 3.77 -9.70
N ASP A 178 -3.16 2.69 -10.27
CA ASP A 178 -3.12 1.37 -9.65
C ASP A 178 -1.92 1.20 -8.71
N CYS A 179 -1.96 0.14 -7.92
CA CYS A 179 -0.87 -0.24 -7.03
C CYS A 179 -0.69 -1.75 -6.95
N VAL A 180 0.44 -2.14 -6.41
CA VAL A 180 0.71 -3.50 -5.94
C VAL A 180 1.35 -3.42 -4.57
N VAL A 181 1.05 -4.38 -3.71
CA VAL A 181 1.76 -4.55 -2.44
C VAL A 181 2.17 -6.00 -2.27
N TRP A 182 3.44 -6.21 -1.99
CA TRP A 182 4.04 -7.53 -1.82
C TRP A 182 4.51 -7.76 -0.40
N LYS A 183 4.32 -8.96 0.09
CA LYS A 183 5.16 -9.51 1.16
C LYS A 183 6.47 -9.99 0.54
N VAL A 184 7.58 -9.57 1.12
CA VAL A 184 8.94 -9.90 0.66
C VAL A 184 9.50 -11.01 1.54
N THR A 185 9.90 -12.13 0.93
CA THR A 185 10.51 -13.27 1.62
C THR A 185 11.92 -13.50 1.04
N PHE A 186 12.91 -13.56 1.93
CA PHE A 186 14.32 -13.77 1.61
C PHE A 186 14.71 -15.24 1.69
#